data_779f3b0af0e4d80f825448c2699c0ddc
#
_entry.id   779f3b0af0e4d80f825448c2699c0ddc
#
_cell.length_a   1.000
_cell.length_b   1.000
_cell.length_c   1.000
_cell.angle_alpha   90.00
_cell.angle_beta   90.00
_cell.angle_gamma   90.00
#
_symmetry.space_group_name_H-M   'P 1'
#
loop_
_entity.id
_entity.type
_entity.pdbx_description
1 polymer ?
#
loop_
_entity_poly.entity_id
_entity_poly.type
_entity_poly.pdbx_seq_one_letter_code
_entity_poly.pdbx_strand_id
1 'polypeptide(L)'
;MATETKLRQLADKGCPVYYFYSSERYLVRQAVTAITRILTADSDEDATVLDGVAPEIEQLIMAAGTISFFGTRRVVVLPEIDPAAYSDKDLEELNSTLSSLENAVVVLGSVFELERSKLKTGKRAQKLIAQCKALGYTEELAKPKPFELKMMMIDRAKEQKTTLPDGAAAALLERCGEDPFLLENEVDKLCALSGYQTVTAAMVAEMGTVSLEADVFEMIRMITAKNATGACKKLQTLLRLQQEPIAITAAMIGSYVDLYRVKLGAAKRKNYSTVFKDFGYKGSDYRLKRSAETASHYTLGQIENCMQVLLELDQSLKSQPTDDQILLETALCRLAMAGGGR
;
A
#
# COMPACT_ATOMS: atom_id res chain seq x y z
N MET A 1 1.90 4.81 11.71
CA MET A 1 2.97 5.72 11.24
C MET A 1 3.66 6.35 12.43
N ALA A 2 4.99 6.48 12.38
CA ALA A 2 5.68 7.29 13.38
C ALA A 2 5.32 8.76 13.09
N THR A 3 4.60 9.40 14.00
CA THR A 3 4.31 10.83 13.91
C THR A 3 5.62 11.61 13.99
N GLU A 4 5.71 12.76 13.33
CA GLU A 4 6.91 13.62 13.35
C GLU A 4 7.38 13.89 14.80
N THR A 5 6.44 14.09 15.72
CA THR A 5 6.72 14.23 17.16
C THR A 5 7.46 13.01 17.73
N LYS A 6 7.05 11.78 17.36
CA LYS A 6 7.73 10.55 17.82
C LYS A 6 9.14 10.47 17.24
N LEU A 7 9.30 10.79 15.96
CA LEU A 7 10.61 10.77 15.30
C LEU A 7 11.56 11.83 15.88
N ARG A 8 11.09 13.03 16.22
CA ARG A 8 11.89 14.05 16.94
C ARG A 8 12.34 13.55 18.30
N GLN A 9 11.43 12.98 19.09
CA GLN A 9 11.79 12.38 20.40
C GLN A 9 12.81 11.23 20.28
N LEU A 10 12.79 10.52 19.15
CA LEU A 10 13.77 9.46 18.87
C LEU A 10 15.12 10.03 18.45
N ALA A 11 15.14 11.09 17.63
CA ALA A 11 16.37 11.80 17.25
C ALA A 11 17.07 12.39 18.47
N ASP A 12 16.30 12.98 19.42
CA ASP A 12 16.80 13.53 20.69
C ASP A 12 17.51 12.49 21.56
N LYS A 13 17.19 11.20 21.41
CA LYS A 13 17.88 10.10 22.11
C LYS A 13 19.30 9.86 21.61
N GLY A 14 19.67 10.40 20.45
CA GLY A 14 21.02 10.32 19.89
C GLY A 14 21.48 8.90 19.56
N CYS A 15 20.55 8.01 19.15
CA CYS A 15 20.88 6.64 18.74
C CYS A 15 21.86 6.63 17.56
N PRO A 16 22.86 5.74 17.53
CA PRO A 16 23.77 5.63 16.39
C PRO A 16 23.14 4.94 15.18
N VAL A 17 22.07 4.15 15.37
CA VAL A 17 21.40 3.39 14.30
C VAL A 17 19.89 3.56 14.38
N TYR A 18 19.26 3.81 13.23
CA TYR A 18 17.81 3.79 13.05
C TYR A 18 17.50 2.81 11.94
N TYR A 19 16.64 1.83 12.19
CA TYR A 19 16.26 0.82 11.23
C TYR A 19 14.75 0.69 11.10
N PHE A 20 14.23 0.94 9.89
CA PHE A 20 12.81 0.83 9.57
C PHE A 20 12.59 -0.28 8.55
N TYR A 21 11.61 -1.14 8.77
CA TYR A 21 11.28 -2.17 7.81
C TYR A 21 9.78 -2.44 7.74
N SER A 22 9.31 -2.86 6.56
CA SER A 22 7.89 -3.08 6.28
C SER A 22 7.72 -4.03 5.09
N SER A 23 6.47 -4.42 4.81
CA SER A 23 6.07 -4.93 3.50
C SER A 23 5.77 -3.82 2.48
N GLU A 24 5.62 -2.59 2.93
CA GLU A 24 5.21 -1.45 2.13
C GLU A 24 6.41 -0.50 1.93
N ARG A 25 6.96 -0.49 0.71
CA ARG A 25 8.11 0.36 0.35
C ARG A 25 7.90 1.84 0.69
N TYR A 26 6.68 2.33 0.43
CA TYR A 26 6.33 3.72 0.73
C TYR A 26 6.55 4.08 2.21
N LEU A 27 6.11 3.23 3.14
CA LEU A 27 6.26 3.48 4.58
C LEU A 27 7.73 3.54 5.00
N VAL A 28 8.56 2.64 4.47
CA VAL A 28 9.99 2.62 4.74
C VAL A 28 10.64 3.89 4.25
N ARG A 29 10.40 4.28 2.99
CA ARG A 29 10.96 5.51 2.42
C ARG A 29 10.53 6.76 3.19
N GLN A 30 9.25 6.85 3.55
CA GLN A 30 8.73 7.97 4.33
C GLN A 30 9.40 8.07 5.70
N ALA A 31 9.53 6.94 6.44
CA ALA A 31 10.17 6.95 7.75
C ALA A 31 11.66 7.29 7.67
N VAL A 32 12.38 6.71 6.70
CA VAL A 32 13.80 7.00 6.45
C VAL A 32 13.99 8.47 6.09
N THR A 33 13.20 9.02 5.16
CA THR A 33 13.28 10.43 4.76
C THR A 33 12.95 11.36 5.93
N ALA A 34 11.91 11.06 6.71
CA ALA A 34 11.49 11.91 7.82
C ALA A 34 12.53 11.96 8.94
N ILE A 35 13.09 10.80 9.35
CA ILE A 35 14.14 10.78 10.38
C ILE A 35 15.44 11.43 9.89
N THR A 36 15.82 11.20 8.62
CA THR A 36 16.99 11.83 8.01
C THR A 36 16.87 13.35 8.04
N ARG A 37 15.73 13.92 7.61
CA ARG A 37 15.46 15.36 7.67
C ARG A 37 15.59 15.93 9.08
N ILE A 38 15.11 15.18 10.09
CA ILE A 38 15.23 15.62 11.49
C ILE A 38 16.68 15.59 11.96
N LEU A 39 17.43 14.54 11.62
CA LEU A 39 18.82 14.36 12.03
C LEU A 39 19.77 15.37 11.34
N THR A 40 19.40 15.88 10.16
CA THR A 40 20.18 16.89 9.42
C THR A 40 19.67 18.31 9.61
N ALA A 41 18.57 18.52 10.35
CA ALA A 41 17.93 19.85 10.47
C ALA A 41 18.83 20.93 11.05
N ASP A 42 19.75 20.57 11.95
CA ASP A 42 20.70 21.47 12.61
C ASP A 42 22.13 21.31 12.05
N SER A 43 22.29 20.67 10.89
CA SER A 43 23.58 20.45 10.24
C SER A 43 23.65 21.20 8.91
N ASP A 44 24.78 21.83 8.63
CA ASP A 44 25.09 22.41 7.31
C ASP A 44 25.52 21.35 6.28
N GLU A 45 25.57 20.06 6.69
CA GLU A 45 25.95 18.94 5.84
C GLU A 45 24.73 18.08 5.48
N ASP A 46 24.60 17.74 4.20
CA ASP A 46 23.60 16.81 3.72
C ASP A 46 23.91 15.36 4.15
N ALA A 47 22.89 14.53 4.27
CA ALA A 47 23.07 13.11 4.50
C ALA A 47 23.75 12.43 3.32
N THR A 48 24.70 11.53 3.58
CA THR A 48 25.31 10.69 2.55
C THR A 48 24.38 9.50 2.27
N VAL A 49 23.85 9.41 1.05
CA VAL A 49 22.97 8.31 0.65
C VAL A 49 23.76 7.25 -0.11
N LEU A 50 23.68 6.01 0.35
CA LEU A 50 24.25 4.82 -0.31
C LEU A 50 23.12 4.02 -0.93
N ASP A 51 22.93 4.18 -2.23
CA ASP A 51 21.86 3.49 -2.96
C ASP A 51 22.24 2.05 -3.31
N GLY A 52 21.21 1.22 -3.45
CA GLY A 52 21.33 -0.19 -3.83
C GLY A 52 20.81 -1.13 -2.75
N VAL A 53 20.53 -2.38 -3.17
CA VAL A 53 20.00 -3.40 -2.27
C VAL A 53 21.08 -4.03 -1.37
N ALA A 54 22.36 -3.91 -1.76
CA ALA A 54 23.53 -4.36 -0.99
C ALA A 54 24.71 -3.42 -1.30
N PRO A 55 24.71 -2.16 -0.83
CA PRO A 55 25.85 -1.26 -0.98
C PRO A 55 27.14 -1.88 -0.39
N GLU A 56 28.28 -1.56 -0.99
CA GLU A 56 29.58 -2.03 -0.51
C GLU A 56 29.88 -1.50 0.90
N ILE A 57 30.35 -2.36 1.78
CA ILE A 57 30.59 -2.00 3.19
C ILE A 57 31.72 -0.96 3.31
N GLU A 58 32.71 -1.01 2.41
CA GLU A 58 33.77 -0.02 2.33
C GLU A 58 33.23 1.40 2.11
N GLN A 59 32.16 1.55 1.32
CA GLN A 59 31.52 2.86 1.12
C GLN A 59 30.86 3.35 2.42
N LEU A 60 30.22 2.47 3.18
CA LEU A 60 29.67 2.79 4.49
C LEU A 60 30.79 3.19 5.47
N ILE A 61 31.88 2.44 5.52
CA ILE A 61 33.03 2.73 6.39
C ILE A 61 33.62 4.10 6.04
N MET A 62 33.81 4.40 4.75
CA MET A 62 34.32 5.69 4.29
C MET A 62 33.36 6.83 4.64
N ALA A 63 32.04 6.66 4.39
CA ALA A 63 31.05 7.66 4.66
C ALA A 63 30.91 7.94 6.17
N ALA A 64 30.93 6.90 7.00
CA ALA A 64 30.80 7.01 8.45
C ALA A 64 32.12 7.46 9.14
N GLY A 65 33.27 7.09 8.58
CA GLY A 65 34.60 7.43 9.12
C GLY A 65 35.07 8.84 8.79
N THR A 66 34.43 9.54 7.85
CA THR A 66 34.80 10.91 7.51
C THR A 66 34.38 11.86 8.64
N ILE A 67 35.32 12.57 9.22
CA ILE A 67 35.04 13.56 10.28
C ILE A 67 34.29 14.75 9.67
N SER A 68 33.16 15.13 10.28
CA SER A 68 32.45 16.36 9.93
C SER A 68 33.33 17.58 10.22
N PHE A 69 33.42 18.51 9.27
CA PHE A 69 34.19 19.75 9.43
C PHE A 69 33.57 20.67 10.50
N PHE A 70 32.26 20.52 10.74
CA PHE A 70 31.49 21.32 11.71
C PHE A 70 31.31 20.66 13.07
N GLY A 71 31.93 19.48 13.33
CA GLY A 71 31.83 18.77 14.60
C GLY A 71 30.47 18.10 14.86
N THR A 72 29.58 18.08 13.84
CA THR A 72 28.29 17.37 13.90
C THR A 72 28.45 15.90 13.54
N ARG A 73 27.54 15.04 14.01
CA ARG A 73 27.51 13.63 13.57
C ARG A 73 27.10 13.53 12.11
N ARG A 74 27.86 12.77 11.34
CA ARG A 74 27.49 12.47 9.96
C ARG A 74 26.26 11.55 9.90
N VAL A 75 25.35 11.85 8.97
CA VAL A 75 24.17 11.01 8.71
C VAL A 75 24.40 10.22 7.43
N VAL A 76 24.46 8.88 7.53
CA VAL A 76 24.59 7.98 6.39
C VAL A 76 23.29 7.20 6.25
N VAL A 77 22.74 7.17 5.04
CA VAL A 77 21.42 6.58 4.77
C VAL A 77 21.55 5.45 3.76
N LEU A 78 21.05 4.28 4.13
CA LEU A 78 20.86 3.12 3.26
C LEU A 78 19.34 2.92 3.11
N PRO A 79 18.71 3.55 2.12
CA PRO A 79 17.25 3.72 2.10
C PRO A 79 16.49 2.43 1.86
N GLU A 80 17.12 1.46 1.18
CA GLU A 80 16.45 0.19 0.84
C GLU A 80 17.49 -0.92 0.66
N ILE A 81 17.88 -1.58 1.75
CA ILE A 81 18.78 -2.72 1.71
C ILE A 81 18.02 -4.04 1.79
N ASP A 82 18.54 -5.07 1.11
CA ASP A 82 18.09 -6.44 1.27
C ASP A 82 19.18 -7.26 2.01
N PRO A 83 18.95 -7.61 3.28
CA PRO A 83 19.92 -8.43 4.02
C PRO A 83 20.20 -9.80 3.38
N ALA A 84 19.31 -10.31 2.50
CA ALA A 84 19.54 -11.58 1.81
C ALA A 84 20.54 -11.43 0.65
N ALA A 85 20.72 -10.23 0.10
CA ALA A 85 21.67 -9.96 -0.97
C ALA A 85 23.13 -9.90 -0.49
N TYR A 86 23.37 -9.69 0.81
CA TYR A 86 24.72 -9.75 1.39
C TYR A 86 25.21 -11.19 1.57
N SER A 87 26.51 -11.41 1.42
CA SER A 87 27.15 -12.64 1.90
C SER A 87 27.16 -12.68 3.43
N ASP A 88 27.40 -13.85 4.04
CA ASP A 88 27.48 -13.95 5.50
C ASP A 88 28.65 -13.12 6.05
N LYS A 89 29.77 -13.06 5.30
CA LYS A 89 30.96 -12.26 5.63
C LYS A 89 30.62 -10.76 5.61
N ASP A 90 30.00 -10.28 4.54
CA ASP A 90 29.67 -8.85 4.38
C ASP A 90 28.63 -8.42 5.42
N LEU A 91 27.69 -9.31 5.77
CA LEU A 91 26.71 -9.01 6.83
C LEU A 91 27.37 -8.94 8.21
N GLU A 92 28.39 -9.76 8.48
CA GLU A 92 29.18 -9.67 9.71
C GLU A 92 30.01 -8.39 9.75
N GLU A 93 30.60 -8.00 8.63
CA GLU A 93 31.32 -6.75 8.49
C GLU A 93 30.39 -5.53 8.64
N LEU A 94 29.19 -5.54 8.03
CA LEU A 94 28.15 -4.54 8.25
C LEU A 94 27.81 -4.42 9.74
N ASN A 95 27.53 -5.53 10.42
CA ASN A 95 27.20 -5.54 11.83
C ASN A 95 28.35 -5.01 12.71
N SER A 96 29.59 -5.34 12.36
CA SER A 96 30.79 -4.83 13.04
C SER A 96 30.92 -3.31 12.85
N THR A 97 30.74 -2.83 11.62
CA THR A 97 30.78 -1.40 11.28
C THR A 97 29.70 -0.62 12.05
N LEU A 98 28.46 -1.12 12.07
CA LEU A 98 27.38 -0.49 12.82
C LEU A 98 27.66 -0.44 14.35
N SER A 99 28.43 -1.40 14.87
CA SER A 99 28.80 -1.44 16.29
C SER A 99 29.93 -0.49 16.67
N SER A 100 30.73 -0.08 15.69
CA SER A 100 31.93 0.78 15.87
C SER A 100 31.67 2.25 15.52
N LEU A 101 30.42 2.65 15.31
CA LEU A 101 30.07 4.02 14.98
C LEU A 101 30.31 4.96 16.17
N GLU A 102 31.25 5.90 16.02
CA GLU A 102 31.54 6.92 17.03
C GLU A 102 30.95 8.30 16.67
N ASN A 103 31.16 8.74 15.42
CA ASN A 103 30.82 10.07 14.94
C ASN A 103 29.78 10.09 13.81
N ALA A 104 29.10 8.98 13.56
CA ALA A 104 28.08 8.85 12.53
C ALA A 104 26.77 8.31 13.11
N VAL A 105 25.69 8.60 12.37
CA VAL A 105 24.37 8.00 12.57
C VAL A 105 24.01 7.30 11.27
N VAL A 106 23.60 6.04 11.35
CA VAL A 106 23.20 5.27 10.17
C VAL A 106 21.70 5.04 10.19
N VAL A 107 21.05 5.40 9.10
CA VAL A 107 19.61 5.18 8.88
C VAL A 107 19.43 4.10 7.82
N LEU A 108 18.75 3.03 8.17
CA LEU A 108 18.54 1.84 7.34
C LEU A 108 17.07 1.66 7.01
N GLY A 109 16.77 1.24 5.79
CA GLY A 109 15.45 0.79 5.36
C GLY A 109 15.50 -0.60 4.74
N SER A 110 14.47 -1.43 4.97
CA SER A 110 14.31 -2.72 4.27
C SER A 110 12.84 -2.99 3.95
N VAL A 111 12.62 -3.62 2.79
CA VAL A 111 11.27 -4.05 2.37
C VAL A 111 11.26 -5.57 2.31
N PHE A 112 10.32 -6.20 3.03
CA PHE A 112 10.19 -7.65 3.09
C PHE A 112 8.84 -8.09 2.51
N GLU A 113 8.83 -9.22 1.82
CA GLU A 113 7.59 -9.86 1.38
C GLU A 113 6.72 -10.33 2.54
N LEU A 114 5.42 -10.44 2.29
CA LEU A 114 4.49 -11.04 3.23
C LEU A 114 4.28 -12.52 2.91
N GLU A 115 4.49 -13.37 3.89
CA GLU A 115 4.11 -14.76 3.84
C GLU A 115 3.13 -15.08 4.96
N ARG A 116 1.94 -15.60 4.62
CA ARG A 116 0.86 -15.92 5.58
C ARG A 116 0.60 -14.80 6.61
N SER A 117 0.58 -13.56 6.10
CA SER A 117 0.31 -12.35 6.91
C SER A 117 1.43 -11.92 7.87
N LYS A 118 2.62 -12.49 7.76
CA LYS A 118 3.82 -12.07 8.51
C LYS A 118 4.91 -11.65 7.54
N LEU A 119 5.79 -10.76 7.98
CA LEU A 119 6.97 -10.43 7.19
C LEU A 119 7.87 -11.66 7.05
N LYS A 120 8.24 -11.97 5.82
CA LYS A 120 9.18 -13.06 5.51
C LYS A 120 10.60 -12.57 5.78
N THR A 121 11.01 -12.61 7.03
CA THR A 121 12.36 -12.27 7.44
C THR A 121 13.23 -13.53 7.49
N GLY A 122 14.17 -13.66 6.55
CA GLY A 122 15.17 -14.73 6.56
C GLY A 122 16.15 -14.59 7.73
N LYS A 123 16.99 -15.60 7.94
CA LYS A 123 17.98 -15.62 9.06
C LYS A 123 18.89 -14.38 9.07
N ARG A 124 19.34 -13.92 7.91
CA ARG A 124 20.20 -12.74 7.76
C ARG A 124 19.46 -11.45 8.18
N ALA A 125 18.21 -11.29 7.74
CA ALA A 125 17.38 -10.16 8.14
C ALA A 125 17.13 -10.15 9.66
N GLN A 126 16.83 -11.30 10.26
CA GLN A 126 16.64 -11.41 11.71
C GLN A 126 17.92 -11.05 12.49
N LYS A 127 19.10 -11.47 12.00
CA LYS A 127 20.40 -11.10 12.60
C LYS A 127 20.61 -9.58 12.57
N LEU A 128 20.36 -8.94 11.42
CA LEU A 128 20.49 -7.49 11.27
C LEU A 128 19.46 -6.73 12.14
N ILE A 129 18.21 -7.17 12.15
CA ILE A 129 17.16 -6.58 13.00
C ILE A 129 17.56 -6.63 14.48
N ALA A 130 18.04 -7.79 14.96
CA ALA A 130 18.48 -7.95 16.35
C ALA A 130 19.67 -7.05 16.68
N GLN A 131 20.64 -6.92 15.77
CA GLN A 131 21.80 -6.05 15.96
C GLN A 131 21.41 -4.58 15.99
N CYS A 132 20.62 -4.10 15.02
CA CYS A 132 20.15 -2.71 14.98
C CYS A 132 19.31 -2.36 16.21
N LYS A 133 18.51 -3.32 16.72
CA LYS A 133 17.73 -3.14 17.94
C LYS A 133 18.61 -3.01 19.19
N ALA A 134 19.75 -3.71 19.24
CA ALA A 134 20.70 -3.60 20.34
C ALA A 134 21.48 -2.28 20.31
N LEU A 135 21.77 -1.75 19.12
CA LEU A 135 22.57 -0.53 18.93
C LEU A 135 21.74 0.76 18.98
N GLY A 136 20.45 0.70 18.64
CA GLY A 136 19.66 1.91 18.52
C GLY A 136 18.16 1.67 18.40
N TYR A 137 17.52 2.33 17.45
CA TYR A 137 16.08 2.24 17.25
C TYR A 137 15.73 1.38 16.05
N THR A 138 14.80 0.44 16.26
CA THR A 138 14.30 -0.44 15.19
C THR A 138 12.78 -0.52 15.24
N GLU A 139 12.11 -0.32 14.12
CA GLU A 139 10.64 -0.36 14.04
C GLU A 139 10.16 -1.13 12.82
N GLU A 140 9.25 -2.08 13.06
CA GLU A 140 8.41 -2.69 12.04
C GLU A 140 7.24 -1.76 11.74
N LEU A 141 7.18 -1.23 10.52
CA LEU A 141 6.10 -0.36 10.09
C LEU A 141 4.95 -1.20 9.55
N ALA A 142 3.87 -1.28 10.31
CA ALA A 142 2.67 -1.97 9.89
C ALA A 142 1.89 -1.18 8.84
N LYS A 143 1.21 -1.88 7.92
CA LYS A 143 0.28 -1.24 6.98
C LYS A 143 -0.74 -0.40 7.76
N PRO A 144 -0.92 0.89 7.42
CA PRO A 144 -1.82 1.75 8.15
C PRO A 144 -3.27 1.27 8.00
N LYS A 145 -4.05 1.44 9.07
CA LYS A 145 -5.48 1.18 9.06
C LYS A 145 -6.22 2.33 8.35
N PRO A 146 -7.45 2.11 7.85
CA PRO A 146 -8.24 3.15 7.19
C PRO A 146 -8.39 4.45 8.00
N PHE A 147 -8.53 4.34 9.31
CA PHE A 147 -8.58 5.51 10.18
C PHE A 147 -7.24 6.28 10.17
N GLU A 148 -6.11 5.58 10.20
CA GLU A 148 -4.77 6.18 10.15
C GLU A 148 -4.50 6.83 8.79
N LEU A 149 -4.97 6.20 7.69
CA LEU A 149 -4.93 6.79 6.35
C LEU A 149 -5.76 8.07 6.26
N LYS A 150 -6.97 8.09 6.85
CA LYS A 150 -7.78 9.32 6.91
C LYS A 150 -7.07 10.43 7.68
N MET A 151 -6.49 10.11 8.83
CA MET A 151 -5.74 11.09 9.62
C MET A 151 -4.52 11.61 8.84
N MET A 152 -3.79 10.72 8.16
CA MET A 152 -2.67 11.10 7.28
C MET A 152 -3.10 12.11 6.21
N MET A 153 -4.21 11.84 5.51
CA MET A 153 -4.74 12.74 4.49
C MET A 153 -5.15 14.10 5.06
N ILE A 154 -5.81 14.11 6.23
CA ILE A 154 -6.22 15.35 6.90
C ILE A 154 -5.00 16.15 7.34
N ASP A 155 -3.99 15.51 7.90
CA ASP A 155 -2.77 16.17 8.36
C ASP A 155 -1.95 16.68 7.15
N ARG A 156 -1.87 15.93 6.05
CA ARG A 156 -1.24 16.37 4.79
C ARG A 156 -1.92 17.64 4.24
N ALA A 157 -3.24 17.70 4.24
CA ALA A 157 -3.99 18.90 3.82
C ALA A 157 -3.69 20.10 4.74
N LYS A 158 -3.60 19.88 6.07
CA LYS A 158 -3.24 20.94 7.04
C LYS A 158 -1.83 21.49 6.80
N GLU A 159 -0.86 20.65 6.49
CA GLU A 159 0.50 21.07 6.13
C GLU A 159 0.49 22.09 4.96
N GLN A 160 -0.46 21.92 4.04
CA GLN A 160 -0.68 22.82 2.91
C GLN A 160 -1.67 23.97 3.22
N LYS A 161 -1.98 24.19 4.52
CA LYS A 161 -2.93 25.21 4.98
C LYS A 161 -4.35 25.05 4.40
N THR A 162 -4.71 23.81 4.04
CA THR A 162 -5.98 23.42 3.42
C THR A 162 -6.82 22.62 4.42
N THR A 163 -8.14 22.72 4.33
CA THR A 163 -9.06 21.92 5.13
C THR A 163 -9.58 20.73 4.32
N LEU A 164 -9.37 19.52 4.83
CA LEU A 164 -9.98 18.29 4.31
C LEU A 164 -10.94 17.71 5.36
N PRO A 165 -12.25 17.88 5.22
CA PRO A 165 -13.23 17.33 6.17
C PRO A 165 -13.22 15.81 6.20
N ASP A 166 -13.57 15.20 7.34
CA ASP A 166 -13.59 13.73 7.53
C ASP A 166 -14.42 13.00 6.47
N GLY A 167 -15.57 13.57 6.08
CA GLY A 167 -16.42 13.02 5.02
C GLY A 167 -15.75 13.02 3.63
N ALA A 168 -14.98 14.08 3.30
CA ALA A 168 -14.22 14.13 2.04
C ALA A 168 -13.03 13.16 2.07
N ALA A 169 -12.33 13.05 3.21
CA ALA A 169 -11.26 12.07 3.39
C ALA A 169 -11.78 10.62 3.29
N ALA A 170 -12.97 10.34 3.85
CA ALA A 170 -13.59 9.03 3.71
C ALA A 170 -13.98 8.71 2.25
N ALA A 171 -14.54 9.69 1.54
CA ALA A 171 -14.88 9.54 0.12
C ALA A 171 -13.63 9.32 -0.75
N LEU A 172 -12.52 10.00 -0.43
CA LEU A 172 -11.25 9.83 -1.13
C LEU A 172 -10.68 8.43 -0.91
N LEU A 173 -10.68 7.95 0.34
CA LEU A 173 -10.23 6.61 0.68
C LEU A 173 -11.07 5.52 -0.03
N GLU A 174 -12.38 5.71 -0.11
CA GLU A 174 -13.27 4.79 -0.83
C GLU A 174 -12.97 4.75 -2.33
N ARG A 175 -12.63 5.90 -2.90
CA ARG A 175 -12.42 6.06 -4.34
C ARG A 175 -11.03 5.59 -4.79
N CYS A 176 -9.99 5.96 -4.04
CA CYS A 176 -8.59 5.68 -4.38
C CYS A 176 -8.07 4.35 -3.81
N GLY A 177 -8.79 3.78 -2.81
CA GLY A 177 -8.29 2.60 -2.08
C GLY A 177 -7.30 2.97 -0.98
N GLU A 178 -6.59 1.94 -0.47
CA GLU A 178 -5.74 2.04 0.73
C GLU A 178 -4.23 2.20 0.40
N ASP A 179 -3.89 2.72 -0.78
CA ASP A 179 -2.51 3.03 -1.13
C ASP A 179 -2.11 4.40 -0.56
N PRO A 180 -1.19 4.47 0.43
CA PRO A 180 -0.83 5.74 1.06
C PRO A 180 -0.19 6.74 0.10
N PHE A 181 0.60 6.26 -0.87
CA PHE A 181 1.27 7.12 -1.86
C PHE A 181 0.26 7.75 -2.81
N LEU A 182 -0.68 6.95 -3.33
CA LEU A 182 -1.75 7.45 -4.18
C LEU A 182 -2.62 8.46 -3.42
N LEU A 183 -2.99 8.16 -2.17
CA LEU A 183 -3.80 9.04 -1.33
C LEU A 183 -3.11 10.38 -1.06
N GLU A 184 -1.81 10.38 -0.79
CA GLU A 184 -1.05 11.62 -0.57
C GLU A 184 -1.02 12.49 -1.82
N ASN A 185 -0.73 11.91 -3.00
CA ASN A 185 -0.76 12.62 -4.27
C ASN A 185 -2.15 13.18 -4.61
N GLU A 186 -3.20 12.42 -4.32
CA GLU A 186 -4.57 12.87 -4.53
C GLU A 186 -4.95 14.03 -3.60
N VAL A 187 -4.52 14.00 -2.34
CA VAL A 187 -4.69 15.12 -1.42
C VAL A 187 -3.98 16.36 -1.96
N ASP A 188 -2.72 16.24 -2.39
CA ASP A 188 -1.94 17.36 -2.94
C ASP A 188 -2.64 17.97 -4.16
N LYS A 189 -3.11 17.13 -5.08
CA LYS A 189 -3.88 17.55 -6.25
C LYS A 189 -5.17 18.28 -5.86
N LEU A 190 -5.95 17.72 -4.94
CA LEU A 190 -7.22 18.32 -4.51
C LEU A 190 -7.01 19.61 -3.72
N CYS A 191 -5.96 19.72 -2.92
CA CYS A 191 -5.59 20.97 -2.26
C CYS A 191 -5.28 22.08 -3.29
N ALA A 192 -4.51 21.79 -4.31
CA ALA A 192 -4.22 22.74 -5.39
C ALA A 192 -5.48 23.12 -6.18
N LEU A 193 -6.33 22.15 -6.54
CA LEU A 193 -7.58 22.37 -7.26
C LEU A 193 -8.58 23.20 -6.46
N SER A 194 -8.60 23.09 -5.13
CA SER A 194 -9.44 23.92 -4.25
C SER A 194 -8.92 25.36 -4.08
N GLY A 195 -7.77 25.69 -4.67
CA GLY A 195 -7.08 26.96 -4.41
C GLY A 195 -6.63 27.07 -2.94
N TYR A 196 -6.26 25.94 -2.34
CA TYR A 196 -5.88 25.82 -0.92
C TYR A 196 -6.99 26.26 0.06
N GLN A 197 -8.24 26.04 -0.37
CA GLN A 197 -9.43 26.24 0.46
C GLN A 197 -9.93 24.88 0.99
N THR A 198 -11.21 24.78 1.35
CA THR A 198 -11.80 23.52 1.80
C THR A 198 -12.04 22.56 0.63
N VAL A 199 -11.46 21.35 0.70
CA VAL A 199 -11.75 20.25 -0.23
C VAL A 199 -13.13 19.66 0.09
N THR A 200 -14.06 19.70 -0.85
CA THR A 200 -15.40 19.17 -0.67
C THR A 200 -15.55 17.73 -1.16
N ALA A 201 -16.53 16.99 -0.64
CA ALA A 201 -16.84 15.64 -1.16
C ALA A 201 -17.26 15.66 -2.64
N ALA A 202 -17.87 16.75 -3.12
CA ALA A 202 -18.20 16.95 -4.53
C ALA A 202 -16.93 17.02 -5.40
N MET A 203 -15.91 17.76 -4.97
CA MET A 203 -14.61 17.82 -5.67
C MET A 203 -13.95 16.44 -5.71
N VAL A 204 -13.99 15.68 -4.61
CA VAL A 204 -13.48 14.30 -4.59
C VAL A 204 -14.23 13.43 -5.60
N ALA A 205 -15.55 13.55 -5.69
CA ALA A 205 -16.38 12.78 -6.62
C ALA A 205 -16.09 13.11 -8.09
N GLU A 206 -15.78 14.36 -8.40
CA GLU A 206 -15.54 14.83 -9.77
C GLU A 206 -14.10 14.63 -10.21
N MET A 207 -13.13 14.96 -9.36
CA MET A 207 -11.73 15.11 -9.70
C MET A 207 -10.83 14.04 -9.07
N GLY A 208 -11.33 13.28 -8.09
CA GLY A 208 -10.54 12.20 -7.45
C GLY A 208 -10.28 11.04 -8.39
N THR A 209 -9.06 10.52 -8.39
CA THR A 209 -8.71 9.29 -9.12
C THR A 209 -9.51 8.11 -8.56
N VAL A 210 -9.90 7.19 -9.42
CA VAL A 210 -10.61 5.97 -9.02
C VAL A 210 -9.66 4.80 -9.15
N SER A 211 -9.55 3.97 -8.12
CA SER A 211 -8.77 2.74 -8.21
C SER A 211 -9.46 1.73 -9.14
N LEU A 212 -8.66 0.87 -9.77
CA LEU A 212 -9.20 -0.19 -10.62
C LEU A 212 -10.22 -1.07 -9.88
N GLU A 213 -9.93 -1.40 -8.61
CA GLU A 213 -10.82 -2.21 -7.77
C GLU A 213 -12.15 -1.50 -7.50
N ALA A 214 -12.13 -0.19 -7.27
CA ALA A 214 -13.37 0.58 -7.06
C ALA A 214 -14.20 0.67 -8.34
N ASP A 215 -13.56 0.90 -9.49
CA ASP A 215 -14.21 0.91 -10.80
C ASP A 215 -14.81 -0.46 -11.17
N VAL A 216 -14.05 -1.52 -10.94
CA VAL A 216 -14.52 -2.89 -11.18
C VAL A 216 -15.67 -3.25 -10.23
N PHE A 217 -15.59 -2.86 -8.97
CA PHE A 217 -16.70 -3.10 -8.02
C PHE A 217 -17.98 -2.34 -8.44
N GLU A 218 -17.85 -1.12 -8.92
CA GLU A 218 -18.98 -0.36 -9.47
C GLU A 218 -19.57 -1.07 -10.71
N MET A 219 -18.72 -1.58 -11.60
CA MET A 219 -19.13 -2.35 -12.76
C MET A 219 -19.93 -3.61 -12.35
N ILE A 220 -19.48 -4.34 -11.31
CA ILE A 220 -20.20 -5.50 -10.76
C ILE A 220 -21.57 -5.07 -10.19
N ARG A 221 -21.66 -3.94 -9.51
CA ARG A 221 -22.94 -3.40 -9.04
C ARG A 221 -23.89 -3.08 -10.21
N MET A 222 -23.39 -2.53 -11.30
CA MET A 222 -24.17 -2.29 -12.50
C MET A 222 -24.70 -3.62 -13.08
N ILE A 223 -23.86 -4.66 -13.14
CA ILE A 223 -24.28 -6.02 -13.57
C ILE A 223 -25.39 -6.54 -12.63
N THR A 224 -25.21 -6.42 -11.33
CA THR A 224 -26.21 -6.84 -10.32
C THR A 224 -27.55 -6.12 -10.49
N ALA A 225 -27.49 -4.83 -10.84
CA ALA A 225 -28.66 -3.99 -11.13
C ALA A 225 -29.23 -4.20 -12.55
N LYS A 226 -28.77 -5.21 -13.30
CA LYS A 226 -29.16 -5.52 -14.70
C LYS A 226 -28.83 -4.38 -15.70
N ASN A 227 -27.91 -3.51 -15.35
CA ASN A 227 -27.44 -2.42 -16.22
C ASN A 227 -26.17 -2.88 -17.00
N ALA A 228 -26.34 -3.85 -17.90
CA ALA A 228 -25.25 -4.36 -18.72
C ALA A 228 -24.62 -3.27 -19.60
N THR A 229 -25.45 -2.34 -20.14
CA THR A 229 -24.96 -1.22 -20.96
C THR A 229 -24.04 -0.30 -20.16
N GLY A 230 -24.38 0.01 -18.92
CA GLY A 230 -23.53 0.80 -18.03
C GLY A 230 -22.21 0.09 -17.73
N ALA A 231 -22.28 -1.20 -17.42
CA ALA A 231 -21.09 -2.03 -17.17
C ALA A 231 -20.14 -2.07 -18.38
N CYS A 232 -20.66 -2.26 -19.60
CA CYS A 232 -19.86 -2.22 -20.83
C CYS A 232 -19.23 -0.85 -21.09
N LYS A 233 -19.96 0.25 -20.88
CA LYS A 233 -19.38 1.61 -20.97
C LYS A 233 -18.24 1.82 -19.97
N LYS A 234 -18.39 1.32 -18.77
CA LYS A 234 -17.36 1.39 -17.72
C LYS A 234 -16.12 0.58 -18.13
N LEU A 235 -16.31 -0.64 -18.64
CA LEU A 235 -15.22 -1.45 -19.20
C LEU A 235 -14.47 -0.72 -20.31
N GLN A 236 -15.19 -0.14 -21.27
CA GLN A 236 -14.56 0.62 -22.36
C GLN A 236 -13.77 1.82 -21.84
N THR A 237 -14.24 2.46 -20.76
CA THR A 237 -13.49 3.55 -20.11
C THR A 237 -12.19 3.02 -19.51
N LEU A 238 -12.21 1.89 -18.80
CA LEU A 238 -11.00 1.26 -18.25
C LEU A 238 -9.98 0.90 -19.33
N LEU A 239 -10.43 0.31 -20.44
CA LEU A 239 -9.56 -0.03 -21.56
C LEU A 239 -8.97 1.22 -22.24
N ARG A 240 -9.74 2.32 -22.38
CA ARG A 240 -9.21 3.60 -22.90
C ARG A 240 -8.17 4.22 -21.95
N LEU A 241 -8.28 3.99 -20.65
CA LEU A 241 -7.30 4.39 -19.64
C LEU A 241 -6.10 3.41 -19.58
N GLN A 242 -5.98 2.53 -20.60
CA GLN A 242 -4.89 1.55 -20.71
C GLN A 242 -4.77 0.60 -19.53
N GLN A 243 -5.90 0.31 -18.86
CA GLN A 243 -5.91 -0.75 -17.86
C GLN A 243 -5.80 -2.11 -18.55
N GLU A 244 -4.84 -2.91 -18.08
CA GLU A 244 -4.56 -4.23 -18.65
C GLU A 244 -5.75 -5.19 -18.49
N PRO A 245 -6.21 -5.88 -19.54
CA PRO A 245 -7.31 -6.84 -19.50
C PRO A 245 -7.18 -7.89 -18.40
N ILE A 246 -5.95 -8.39 -18.18
CA ILE A 246 -5.64 -9.36 -17.12
C ILE A 246 -5.83 -8.73 -15.74
N ALA A 247 -5.44 -7.46 -15.55
CA ALA A 247 -5.62 -6.75 -14.28
C ALA A 247 -7.11 -6.51 -13.97
N ILE A 248 -7.91 -6.10 -14.98
CA ILE A 248 -9.36 -5.96 -14.86
C ILE A 248 -10.00 -7.30 -14.45
N THR A 249 -9.61 -8.39 -15.11
CA THR A 249 -10.12 -9.74 -14.83
C THR A 249 -9.74 -10.18 -13.40
N ALA A 250 -8.50 -9.97 -12.98
CA ALA A 250 -8.05 -10.28 -11.64
C ALA A 250 -8.83 -9.51 -10.56
N ALA A 251 -9.11 -8.23 -10.78
CA ALA A 251 -9.94 -7.42 -9.88
C ALA A 251 -11.40 -7.90 -9.84
N MET A 252 -11.96 -8.34 -10.97
CA MET A 252 -13.29 -8.97 -11.03
C MET A 252 -13.32 -10.26 -10.24
N ILE A 253 -12.36 -11.16 -10.45
CA ILE A 253 -12.23 -12.43 -9.70
C ILE A 253 -12.16 -12.15 -8.20
N GLY A 254 -11.28 -11.23 -7.77
CA GLY A 254 -11.16 -10.84 -6.37
C GLY A 254 -12.48 -10.36 -5.76
N SER A 255 -13.24 -9.56 -6.51
CA SER A 255 -14.54 -9.06 -6.06
C SER A 255 -15.58 -10.20 -5.94
N TYR A 256 -15.67 -11.12 -6.90
CA TYR A 256 -16.60 -12.25 -6.82
C TYR A 256 -16.20 -13.26 -5.72
N VAL A 257 -14.90 -13.43 -5.45
CA VAL A 257 -14.43 -14.21 -4.29
C VAL A 257 -14.92 -13.59 -2.98
N ASP A 258 -14.88 -12.27 -2.86
CA ASP A 258 -15.41 -11.57 -1.69
C ASP A 258 -16.93 -11.75 -1.56
N LEU A 259 -17.69 -11.60 -2.67
CA LEU A 259 -19.13 -11.89 -2.67
C LEU A 259 -19.44 -13.32 -2.21
N TYR A 260 -18.69 -14.30 -2.72
CA TYR A 260 -18.84 -15.72 -2.34
C TYR A 260 -18.58 -15.93 -0.85
N ARG A 261 -17.47 -15.42 -0.33
CA ARG A 261 -17.08 -15.57 1.08
C ARG A 261 -18.10 -14.97 2.04
N VAL A 262 -18.57 -13.75 1.75
CA VAL A 262 -19.59 -13.11 2.61
C VAL A 262 -20.93 -13.80 2.50
N LYS A 263 -21.34 -14.30 1.32
CA LYS A 263 -22.56 -15.07 1.12
C LYS A 263 -22.53 -16.40 1.87
N LEU A 264 -21.40 -17.11 1.78
CA LEU A 264 -21.17 -18.36 2.52
C LEU A 264 -21.15 -18.10 4.04
N GLY A 265 -20.55 -17.01 4.49
CA GLY A 265 -20.56 -16.58 5.87
C GLY A 265 -21.96 -16.32 6.38
N ALA A 266 -22.77 -15.58 5.62
CA ALA A 266 -24.17 -15.28 5.95
C ALA A 266 -25.01 -16.57 6.08
N ALA A 267 -24.82 -17.57 5.20
CA ALA A 267 -25.47 -18.87 5.31
C ALA A 267 -25.12 -19.61 6.62
N LYS A 268 -23.93 -19.33 7.19
CA LYS A 268 -23.46 -19.83 8.49
C LYS A 268 -23.71 -18.86 9.65
N ARG A 269 -24.59 -17.86 9.47
CA ARG A 269 -24.93 -16.81 10.44
C ARG A 269 -23.70 -15.99 10.93
N LYS A 270 -22.65 -15.89 10.12
CA LYS A 270 -21.49 -15.06 10.37
C LYS A 270 -21.66 -13.70 9.67
N ASN A 271 -21.28 -12.61 10.33
CA ASN A 271 -21.24 -11.29 9.72
C ASN A 271 -19.95 -11.10 8.92
N TYR A 272 -19.87 -10.04 8.11
CA TYR A 272 -18.71 -9.73 7.26
C TYR A 272 -17.42 -9.52 8.08
N SER A 273 -17.50 -8.95 9.29
CA SER A 273 -16.33 -8.78 10.16
C SER A 273 -15.77 -10.11 10.67
N THR A 274 -16.62 -11.11 10.90
CA THR A 274 -16.19 -12.47 11.24
C THR A 274 -15.54 -13.13 10.02
N VAL A 275 -16.15 -13.00 8.84
CA VAL A 275 -15.58 -13.49 7.57
C VAL A 275 -14.22 -12.86 7.31
N PHE A 276 -14.06 -11.54 7.56
CA PHE A 276 -12.80 -10.82 7.44
C PHE A 276 -11.69 -11.48 8.27
N LYS A 277 -11.98 -11.83 9.53
CA LYS A 277 -11.02 -12.51 10.42
C LYS A 277 -10.74 -13.96 10.00
N ASP A 278 -11.78 -14.72 9.65
CA ASP A 278 -11.67 -16.14 9.30
C ASP A 278 -10.80 -16.38 8.06
N PHE A 279 -10.86 -15.48 7.08
CA PHE A 279 -10.07 -15.55 5.84
C PHE A 279 -8.76 -14.75 5.89
N GLY A 280 -8.41 -14.17 7.04
CA GLY A 280 -7.14 -13.46 7.23
C GLY A 280 -6.98 -12.21 6.37
N TYR A 281 -8.09 -11.51 6.07
CA TYR A 281 -8.01 -10.23 5.36
C TYR A 281 -7.24 -9.20 6.17
N LYS A 282 -6.56 -8.30 5.47
CA LYS A 282 -5.83 -7.18 6.05
C LYS A 282 -6.51 -5.86 5.71
N GLY A 283 -6.25 -4.83 6.51
CA GLY A 283 -6.82 -3.49 6.32
C GLY A 283 -8.20 -3.37 6.93
N SER A 284 -9.15 -2.79 6.18
CA SER A 284 -10.53 -2.56 6.62
C SER A 284 -11.47 -3.67 6.19
N ASP A 285 -12.44 -3.99 7.04
CA ASP A 285 -13.56 -4.86 6.70
C ASP A 285 -14.64 -4.16 5.85
N TYR A 286 -14.46 -2.86 5.56
CA TYR A 286 -15.38 -2.05 4.75
C TYR A 286 -15.61 -2.64 3.35
N ARG A 287 -14.55 -3.15 2.72
CA ARG A 287 -14.63 -3.87 1.44
C ARG A 287 -15.62 -5.05 1.51
N LEU A 288 -15.53 -5.87 2.56
CA LEU A 288 -16.44 -6.99 2.76
C LEU A 288 -17.85 -6.54 3.17
N LYS A 289 -18.00 -5.41 3.85
CA LYS A 289 -19.32 -4.80 4.11
C LYS A 289 -20.03 -4.48 2.80
N ARG A 290 -19.37 -3.78 1.86
CA ARG A 290 -19.92 -3.49 0.52
C ARG A 290 -20.22 -4.75 -0.27
N SER A 291 -19.32 -5.74 -0.19
CA SER A 291 -19.53 -7.05 -0.83
C SER A 291 -20.75 -7.78 -0.24
N ALA A 292 -21.00 -7.69 1.07
CA ALA A 292 -22.17 -8.28 1.70
C ALA A 292 -23.49 -7.65 1.22
N GLU A 293 -23.51 -6.33 1.04
CA GLU A 293 -24.66 -5.60 0.48
C GLU A 293 -24.96 -6.09 -0.95
N THR A 294 -23.94 -6.17 -1.82
CA THR A 294 -24.08 -6.65 -3.20
C THR A 294 -24.45 -8.14 -3.24
N ALA A 295 -23.82 -8.98 -2.41
CA ALA A 295 -24.09 -10.43 -2.34
C ALA A 295 -25.51 -10.76 -1.86
N SER A 296 -26.22 -9.83 -1.22
CA SER A 296 -27.61 -10.03 -0.83
C SER A 296 -28.52 -10.29 -2.04
N HIS A 297 -28.18 -9.72 -3.19
CA HIS A 297 -28.92 -9.85 -4.45
C HIS A 297 -28.64 -11.14 -5.24
N TYR A 298 -27.69 -11.96 -4.81
CA TYR A 298 -27.30 -13.21 -5.44
C TYR A 298 -27.68 -14.41 -4.59
N THR A 299 -27.96 -15.53 -5.22
CA THR A 299 -27.87 -16.86 -4.59
C THR A 299 -26.42 -17.35 -4.62
N LEU A 300 -26.08 -18.34 -3.79
CA LEU A 300 -24.72 -18.91 -3.80
C LEU A 300 -24.39 -19.51 -5.17
N GLY A 301 -25.30 -20.29 -5.76
CA GLY A 301 -25.11 -20.88 -7.08
C GLY A 301 -24.95 -19.86 -8.21
N GLN A 302 -25.60 -18.70 -8.11
CA GLN A 302 -25.38 -17.62 -9.08
C GLN A 302 -23.96 -17.05 -9.00
N ILE A 303 -23.42 -16.86 -7.79
CA ILE A 303 -22.04 -16.43 -7.61
C ILE A 303 -21.07 -17.48 -8.14
N GLU A 304 -21.33 -18.78 -7.88
CA GLU A 304 -20.53 -19.89 -8.43
C GLU A 304 -20.52 -19.90 -9.95
N ASN A 305 -21.68 -19.71 -10.58
CA ASN A 305 -21.78 -19.59 -12.05
C ASN A 305 -20.99 -18.36 -12.58
N CYS A 306 -21.06 -17.22 -11.88
CA CYS A 306 -20.26 -16.05 -12.25
C CYS A 306 -18.76 -16.33 -12.12
N MET A 307 -18.34 -17.03 -11.07
CA MET A 307 -16.93 -17.41 -10.90
C MET A 307 -16.45 -18.36 -11.99
N GLN A 308 -17.32 -19.27 -12.46
CA GLN A 308 -17.02 -20.15 -13.61
C GLN A 308 -16.82 -19.35 -14.90
N VAL A 309 -17.67 -18.34 -15.17
CA VAL A 309 -17.50 -17.43 -16.31
C VAL A 309 -16.15 -16.69 -16.24
N LEU A 310 -15.74 -16.23 -15.06
CA LEU A 310 -14.47 -15.53 -14.87
C LEU A 310 -13.26 -16.46 -15.02
N LEU A 311 -13.38 -17.72 -14.58
CA LEU A 311 -12.34 -18.73 -14.80
C LEU A 311 -12.10 -18.98 -16.28
N GLU A 312 -13.19 -19.14 -17.05
CA GLU A 312 -13.13 -19.30 -18.51
C GLU A 312 -12.55 -18.08 -19.20
N LEU A 313 -12.89 -16.86 -18.73
CA LEU A 313 -12.30 -15.61 -19.23
C LEU A 313 -10.80 -15.57 -18.99
N ASP A 314 -10.34 -15.86 -17.77
CA ASP A 314 -8.91 -15.87 -17.42
C ASP A 314 -8.11 -16.87 -18.28
N GLN A 315 -8.67 -18.04 -18.52
CA GLN A 315 -8.08 -19.03 -19.42
C GLN A 315 -8.03 -18.54 -20.88
N SER A 316 -9.12 -17.92 -21.36
CA SER A 316 -9.21 -17.44 -22.74
C SER A 316 -8.23 -16.30 -23.02
N LEU A 317 -8.10 -15.34 -22.12
CA LEU A 317 -7.13 -14.25 -22.22
C LEU A 317 -5.67 -14.74 -22.29
N LYS A 318 -5.37 -15.91 -21.70
CA LYS A 318 -4.02 -16.48 -21.70
C LYS A 318 -3.72 -17.42 -22.87
N SER A 319 -4.73 -17.93 -23.55
CA SER A 319 -4.57 -19.03 -24.53
C SER A 319 -5.17 -18.78 -25.90
N GLN A 320 -6.05 -17.81 -26.07
CA GLN A 320 -6.76 -17.60 -27.34
C GLN A 320 -6.22 -16.35 -28.06
N PRO A 321 -6.12 -16.38 -29.41
CA PRO A 321 -5.72 -15.23 -30.20
C PRO A 321 -6.86 -14.22 -30.45
N THR A 322 -7.95 -14.32 -29.69
CA THR A 322 -9.11 -13.42 -29.79
C THR A 322 -8.80 -12.08 -29.14
N ASP A 323 -9.35 -11.00 -29.66
CA ASP A 323 -9.25 -9.67 -29.07
C ASP A 323 -9.75 -9.66 -27.62
N ASP A 324 -8.91 -9.17 -26.72
CA ASP A 324 -9.16 -9.15 -25.27
C ASP A 324 -10.41 -8.34 -24.91
N GLN A 325 -10.71 -7.27 -25.64
CA GLN A 325 -11.92 -6.47 -25.43
C GLN A 325 -13.17 -7.32 -25.73
N ILE A 326 -13.17 -8.09 -26.80
CA ILE A 326 -14.30 -8.97 -27.16
C ILE A 326 -14.51 -10.04 -26.10
N LEU A 327 -13.43 -10.62 -25.58
CA LEU A 327 -13.49 -11.62 -24.51
C LEU A 327 -14.10 -11.01 -23.24
N LEU A 328 -13.65 -9.82 -22.82
CA LEU A 328 -14.16 -9.11 -21.65
C LEU A 328 -15.64 -8.71 -21.82
N GLU A 329 -16.03 -8.12 -22.94
CA GLU A 329 -17.42 -7.73 -23.22
C GLU A 329 -18.35 -8.95 -23.24
N THR A 330 -17.91 -10.05 -23.84
CA THR A 330 -18.66 -11.33 -23.84
C THR A 330 -18.85 -11.87 -22.42
N ALA A 331 -17.79 -11.84 -21.61
CA ALA A 331 -17.86 -12.27 -20.21
C ALA A 331 -18.80 -11.38 -19.39
N LEU A 332 -18.79 -10.05 -19.58
CA LEU A 332 -19.75 -9.16 -18.92
C LEU A 332 -21.21 -9.49 -19.24
N CYS A 333 -21.51 -9.77 -20.51
CA CYS A 333 -22.85 -10.20 -20.91
C CYS A 333 -23.26 -11.52 -20.24
N ARG A 334 -22.35 -12.50 -20.19
CA ARG A 334 -22.57 -13.79 -19.50
C ARG A 334 -22.75 -13.63 -18.00
N LEU A 335 -21.97 -12.73 -17.36
CA LEU A 335 -22.13 -12.41 -15.93
C LEU A 335 -23.50 -11.77 -15.64
N ALA A 336 -23.97 -10.88 -16.49
CA ALA A 336 -25.29 -10.27 -16.37
C ALA A 336 -26.42 -11.32 -16.50
N MET A 337 -26.24 -12.33 -17.33
CA MET A 337 -27.17 -13.44 -17.48
C MET A 337 -27.09 -14.40 -16.26
N ALA A 338 -25.90 -14.77 -15.82
CA ALA A 338 -25.66 -15.69 -14.71
C ALA A 338 -26.13 -15.10 -13.37
N GLY A 339 -25.96 -13.79 -13.16
CA GLY A 339 -26.44 -13.07 -11.97
C GLY A 339 -27.94 -12.73 -12.00
N GLY A 340 -28.59 -12.84 -13.13
CA GLY A 340 -29.94 -12.32 -13.41
C GLY A 340 -31.10 -13.28 -13.20
N GLY A 341 -30.94 -14.40 -12.52
CA GLY A 341 -32.01 -15.38 -12.28
C GLY A 341 -33.07 -14.91 -11.28
N ARG A 342 -34.03 -14.17 -11.72
CA ARG A 342 -35.48 -14.14 -11.67
C ARG A 342 -36.01 -13.04 -12.54
#